data_b21cb4eaa8c631e72c00d9e28bb394f7
#
_entry.id   b21cb4eaa8c631e72c00d9e28bb394f7
#
_cell.length_a   1.000
_cell.length_b   1.000
_cell.length_c   1.000
_cell.angle_alpha   90.00
_cell.angle_beta   90.00
_cell.angle_gamma   90.00
#
_symmetry.space_group_name_H-M   'P 1'
#
loop_
_entity.id
_entity.type
_entity.pdbx_description
1 polymer ?
#
loop_
_entity_poly.entity_id
_entity_poly.type
_entity_poly.pdbx_seq_one_letter_code
_entity_poly.pdbx_strand_id
1 'polypeptide(L)'
;MKILHISDTHNRHHLLTNLPMADIIVHCGDFTDMGTEKEVLDFLNWFITLPYRYKIFITGNHDLCLWDADNIEDLPNNVFFLQDKSITLEGITLFGLSYNHNEKKIPTKADIIITHEPPLMILDESAGRHWGNKAIRDRIFSTKPYAHLFGHAHESVGKILISDTLYAN
;
A
#
# COMPACT_ATOMS: atom_id res chain seq x y z
N MET A 1 -0.10 18.11 -2.71
CA MET A 1 -0.93 16.92 -2.46
C MET A 1 -0.50 16.28 -1.15
N LYS A 2 -1.42 16.04 -0.23
CA LYS A 2 -1.18 15.40 1.07
C LYS A 2 -1.70 13.96 1.03
N ILE A 3 -0.89 13.00 1.49
CA ILE A 3 -1.25 11.58 1.51
C ILE A 3 -1.34 11.12 2.96
N LEU A 4 -2.43 10.45 3.31
CA LEU A 4 -2.54 9.64 4.49
C LEU A 4 -2.18 8.19 4.12
N HIS A 5 -1.18 7.65 4.79
CA HIS A 5 -0.75 6.27 4.64
C HIS A 5 -1.20 5.45 5.83
N ILE A 6 -1.82 4.30 5.56
CA ILE A 6 -2.21 3.28 6.54
C ILE A 6 -1.92 1.90 5.97
N SER A 7 -1.75 0.89 6.82
CA SER A 7 -1.65 -0.52 6.44
C SER A 7 -2.01 -1.43 7.61
N ASP A 8 -2.07 -2.74 7.36
CA ASP A 8 -2.14 -3.79 8.38
C ASP A 8 -3.30 -3.59 9.37
N THR A 9 -4.48 -3.27 8.86
CA THR A 9 -5.65 -3.02 9.72
C THR A 9 -6.33 -4.30 10.21
N HIS A 10 -6.12 -5.45 9.58
CA HIS A 10 -6.58 -6.78 10.03
C HIS A 10 -8.00 -6.75 10.62
N ASN A 11 -8.99 -6.34 9.81
CA ASN A 11 -10.40 -6.17 10.20
C ASN A 11 -10.67 -5.16 11.34
N ARG A 12 -9.68 -4.35 11.74
CA ARG A 12 -9.82 -3.32 12.77
C ARG A 12 -9.94 -1.92 12.22
N HIS A 13 -10.13 -1.77 10.90
CA HIS A 13 -10.23 -0.48 10.22
C HIS A 13 -11.32 0.43 10.82
N HIS A 14 -12.42 -0.13 11.32
CA HIS A 14 -13.51 0.61 11.99
C HIS A 14 -13.09 1.29 13.31
N LEU A 15 -11.94 0.91 13.89
CA LEU A 15 -11.37 1.60 15.07
C LEU A 15 -10.67 2.92 14.69
N LEU A 16 -10.39 3.14 13.41
CA LEU A 16 -9.74 4.34 12.91
C LEU A 16 -10.75 5.49 12.76
N THR A 17 -11.18 6.07 13.88
CA THR A 17 -12.27 7.06 13.92
C THR A 17 -11.85 8.51 13.67
N ASN A 18 -10.57 8.86 13.91
CA ASN A 18 -10.06 10.23 13.84
C ASN A 18 -8.92 10.36 12.81
N LEU A 19 -9.18 9.91 11.59
CA LEU A 19 -8.19 10.00 10.52
C LEU A 19 -7.93 11.47 10.12
N PRO A 20 -6.66 11.88 9.97
CA PRO A 20 -6.33 13.26 9.61
C PRO A 20 -6.76 13.60 8.19
N MET A 21 -7.04 14.88 7.93
CA MET A 21 -7.37 15.39 6.60
C MET A 21 -6.20 15.23 5.63
N ALA A 22 -6.46 14.66 4.46
CA ALA A 22 -5.54 14.49 3.34
C ALA A 22 -6.30 14.53 2.00
N ASP A 23 -5.58 14.66 0.89
CA ASP A 23 -6.17 14.58 -0.44
C ASP A 23 -6.38 13.12 -0.85
N ILE A 24 -5.43 12.25 -0.48
CA ILE A 24 -5.41 10.83 -0.80
C ILE A 24 -5.24 10.02 0.48
N ILE A 25 -5.98 8.91 0.59
CA ILE A 25 -5.67 7.83 1.52
C ILE A 25 -5.13 6.63 0.74
N VAL A 26 -4.03 6.05 1.24
CA VAL A 26 -3.41 4.83 0.68
C VAL A 26 -3.41 3.76 1.77
N HIS A 27 -3.96 2.58 1.45
CA HIS A 27 -3.86 1.38 2.29
C HIS A 27 -2.89 0.39 1.66
N CYS A 28 -1.80 0.07 2.36
CA CYS A 28 -0.71 -0.76 1.83
C CYS A 28 -0.87 -2.26 2.10
N GLY A 29 -2.11 -2.77 2.11
CA GLY A 29 -2.41 -4.20 2.26
C GLY A 29 -2.63 -4.65 3.70
N ASP A 30 -3.01 -5.93 3.85
CA ASP A 30 -3.43 -6.57 5.10
C ASP A 30 -4.60 -5.84 5.77
N PHE A 31 -5.63 -5.55 4.97
CA PHE A 31 -6.89 -5.01 5.51
C PHE A 31 -7.80 -6.11 6.05
N THR A 32 -7.60 -7.36 5.63
CA THR A 32 -8.29 -8.55 6.17
C THR A 32 -7.41 -9.29 7.20
N ASP A 33 -7.99 -10.25 7.91
CA ASP A 33 -7.28 -11.14 8.84
C ASP A 33 -7.15 -12.56 8.25
N MET A 34 -8.25 -13.11 7.75
CA MET A 34 -8.31 -14.44 7.15
C MET A 34 -8.43 -14.44 5.62
N GLY A 35 -8.47 -13.28 5.00
CA GLY A 35 -8.56 -13.14 3.55
C GLY A 35 -9.88 -13.59 2.95
N THR A 36 -10.97 -13.56 3.70
CA THR A 36 -12.28 -13.96 3.21
C THR A 36 -12.96 -12.85 2.43
N GLU A 37 -13.82 -13.22 1.48
CA GLU A 37 -14.64 -12.26 0.72
C GLU A 37 -15.49 -11.36 1.64
N LYS A 38 -16.01 -11.92 2.73
CA LYS A 38 -16.78 -11.15 3.72
C LYS A 38 -15.95 -10.03 4.35
N GLU A 39 -14.71 -10.33 4.71
CA GLU A 39 -13.80 -9.32 5.30
C GLU A 39 -13.43 -8.24 4.28
N VAL A 40 -13.22 -8.63 3.03
CA VAL A 40 -12.99 -7.67 1.94
C VAL A 40 -14.18 -6.74 1.76
N LEU A 41 -15.40 -7.28 1.74
CA LEU A 41 -16.61 -6.47 1.63
C LEU A 41 -16.81 -5.53 2.83
N ASP A 42 -16.48 -5.98 4.04
CA ASP A 42 -16.52 -5.14 5.24
C ASP A 42 -15.53 -3.96 5.14
N PHE A 43 -14.29 -4.25 4.74
CA PHE A 43 -13.29 -3.21 4.48
C PHE A 43 -13.74 -2.23 3.40
N LEU A 44 -14.20 -2.72 2.25
CA LEU A 44 -14.64 -1.87 1.15
C LEU A 44 -15.81 -0.97 1.56
N ASN A 45 -16.79 -1.51 2.27
CA ASN A 45 -17.92 -0.73 2.77
C ASN A 45 -17.50 0.42 3.68
N TRP A 46 -16.46 0.23 4.48
CA TRP A 46 -15.88 1.30 5.28
C TRP A 46 -15.03 2.24 4.42
N PHE A 47 -14.11 1.71 3.60
CA PHE A 47 -13.11 2.50 2.88
C PHE A 47 -13.73 3.46 1.86
N ILE A 48 -14.77 3.03 1.15
CA ILE A 48 -15.46 3.87 0.17
C ILE A 48 -16.18 5.08 0.81
N THR A 49 -16.58 5.00 2.08
CA THR A 49 -17.26 6.10 2.80
C THR A 49 -16.32 7.17 3.32
N LEU A 50 -15.02 6.91 3.34
CA LEU A 50 -14.05 7.86 3.87
C LEU A 50 -14.01 9.16 3.04
N PRO A 51 -13.85 10.34 3.67
CA PRO A 51 -14.00 11.65 3.04
C PRO A 51 -12.72 12.10 2.30
N TYR A 52 -12.03 11.18 1.62
CA TYR A 52 -10.85 11.51 0.83
C TYR A 52 -11.20 11.62 -0.66
N ARG A 53 -10.56 12.58 -1.32
CA ARG A 53 -10.76 12.80 -2.76
C ARG A 53 -10.41 11.57 -3.57
N TYR A 54 -9.30 10.91 -3.23
CA TYR A 54 -8.87 9.64 -3.84
C TYR A 54 -8.55 8.62 -2.76
N LYS A 55 -8.88 7.37 -3.02
CA LYS A 55 -8.68 6.24 -2.13
C LYS A 55 -7.99 5.14 -2.90
N ILE A 56 -6.83 4.70 -2.43
CA ILE A 56 -5.98 3.71 -3.11
C ILE A 56 -5.71 2.57 -2.14
N PHE A 57 -5.77 1.34 -2.62
CA PHE A 57 -5.36 0.18 -1.84
C PHE A 57 -4.73 -0.89 -2.72
N ILE A 58 -3.89 -1.71 -2.10
CA ILE A 58 -3.26 -2.91 -2.66
C ILE A 58 -3.53 -4.08 -1.74
N THR A 59 -3.21 -5.31 -2.18
CA THR A 59 -3.26 -6.50 -1.31
C THR A 59 -1.99 -6.66 -0.48
N GLY A 60 -2.16 -7.23 0.73
CA GLY A 60 -1.09 -7.81 1.53
C GLY A 60 -1.19 -9.34 1.59
N ASN A 61 -0.40 -9.96 2.47
CA ASN A 61 -0.36 -11.43 2.60
C ASN A 61 -1.60 -12.03 3.25
N HIS A 62 -2.39 -11.25 3.96
CA HIS A 62 -3.66 -11.70 4.53
C HIS A 62 -4.85 -11.55 3.57
N ASP A 63 -4.74 -10.79 2.48
CA ASP A 63 -5.84 -10.49 1.57
C ASP A 63 -6.04 -11.59 0.49
N LEU A 64 -6.08 -12.85 0.92
CA LEU A 64 -5.95 -14.07 0.11
C LEU A 64 -6.91 -14.14 -1.09
N CYS A 65 -8.20 -13.79 -0.89
CA CYS A 65 -9.19 -13.92 -1.96
C CYS A 65 -9.00 -12.91 -3.11
N LEU A 66 -8.12 -11.92 -2.93
CA LEU A 66 -7.82 -10.91 -3.95
C LEU A 66 -6.46 -11.09 -4.62
N TRP A 67 -5.66 -12.08 -4.26
CA TRP A 67 -4.30 -12.23 -4.81
C TRP A 67 -4.27 -12.38 -6.34
N ASP A 68 -5.25 -13.09 -6.89
CA ASP A 68 -5.37 -13.32 -8.33
C ASP A 68 -6.40 -12.38 -9.00
N ALA A 69 -6.92 -11.40 -8.27
CA ALA A 69 -7.91 -10.48 -8.79
C ALA A 69 -7.24 -9.32 -9.55
N ASP A 70 -7.50 -9.23 -10.84
CA ASP A 70 -7.03 -8.08 -11.63
C ASP A 70 -7.80 -6.79 -11.32
N ASN A 71 -9.10 -6.91 -11.03
CA ASN A 71 -10.00 -5.78 -10.77
C ASN A 71 -11.04 -6.15 -9.72
N ILE A 72 -11.63 -5.14 -9.12
CA ILE A 72 -12.86 -5.24 -8.33
C ILE A 72 -13.91 -4.42 -9.06
N GLU A 73 -15.02 -5.04 -9.41
CA GLU A 73 -16.13 -4.39 -10.10
C GLU A 73 -16.88 -3.41 -9.17
N ASP A 74 -17.60 -2.47 -9.74
CA ASP A 74 -18.47 -1.50 -9.06
C ASP A 74 -17.79 -0.61 -7.99
N LEU A 75 -16.48 -0.47 -8.03
CA LEU A 75 -15.80 0.52 -7.20
C LEU A 75 -16.17 1.94 -7.65
N PRO A 76 -16.41 2.88 -6.71
CA PRO A 76 -16.57 4.29 -7.05
C PRO A 76 -15.40 4.85 -7.84
N ASN A 77 -15.62 5.81 -8.73
CA ASN A 77 -14.62 6.39 -9.63
C ASN A 77 -13.39 7.00 -8.93
N ASN A 78 -13.46 7.22 -7.62
CA ASN A 78 -12.38 7.77 -6.82
C ASN A 78 -11.73 6.72 -5.90
N VAL A 79 -12.03 5.42 -6.11
CA VAL A 79 -11.46 4.30 -5.35
C VAL A 79 -10.70 3.39 -6.33
N PHE A 80 -9.43 3.13 -6.05
CA PHE A 80 -8.53 2.44 -6.96
C PHE A 80 -7.87 1.25 -6.28
N PHE A 81 -8.13 0.07 -6.81
CA PHE A 81 -7.40 -1.15 -6.51
C PHE A 81 -6.20 -1.26 -7.45
N LEU A 82 -4.99 -1.06 -6.91
CA LEU A 82 -3.76 -1.11 -7.70
C LEU A 82 -3.07 -2.45 -7.54
N GLN A 83 -3.37 -3.36 -8.46
CA GLN A 83 -2.77 -4.68 -8.52
C GLN A 83 -1.84 -4.74 -9.74
N ASP A 84 -0.54 -4.50 -9.53
CA ASP A 84 0.48 -4.37 -10.57
C ASP A 84 0.18 -3.27 -11.62
N LYS A 85 -0.43 -2.19 -11.17
CA LYS A 85 -0.94 -1.11 -12.03
C LYS A 85 -0.47 0.26 -11.58
N SER A 86 -0.39 1.17 -12.54
CA SER A 86 -0.18 2.59 -12.29
C SER A 86 -1.45 3.39 -12.47
N ILE A 87 -1.56 4.47 -11.70
CA ILE A 87 -2.54 5.54 -11.93
C ILE A 87 -1.84 6.90 -11.85
N THR A 88 -2.28 7.85 -12.66
CA THR A 88 -1.81 9.23 -12.57
C THR A 88 -2.93 10.11 -12.06
N LEU A 89 -2.72 10.73 -10.89
CA LEU A 89 -3.66 11.65 -10.25
C LEU A 89 -3.00 13.01 -10.11
N GLU A 90 -3.59 14.03 -10.71
CA GLU A 90 -3.08 15.42 -10.66
C GLU A 90 -1.59 15.56 -11.06
N GLY A 91 -1.15 14.76 -12.01
CA GLY A 91 0.22 14.78 -12.52
C GLY A 91 1.22 13.95 -11.70
N ILE A 92 0.78 13.28 -10.63
CA ILE A 92 1.59 12.35 -9.83
C ILE A 92 1.23 10.92 -10.21
N THR A 93 2.23 10.12 -10.58
CA THR A 93 2.06 8.71 -10.95
C THR A 93 2.34 7.81 -9.75
N LEU A 94 1.30 7.06 -9.34
CA LEU A 94 1.39 6.05 -8.28
C LEU A 94 1.38 4.66 -8.93
N PHE A 95 2.20 3.74 -8.42
CA PHE A 95 2.22 2.34 -8.83
C PHE A 95 2.01 1.46 -7.60
N GLY A 96 1.06 0.53 -7.68
CA GLY A 96 0.83 -0.51 -6.65
C GLY A 96 1.36 -1.87 -7.12
N LEU A 97 2.20 -2.51 -6.30
CA LEU A 97 2.66 -3.86 -6.51
C LEU A 97 1.76 -4.83 -5.75
N SER A 98 1.23 -5.86 -6.43
CA SER A 98 0.47 -6.94 -5.76
C SER A 98 1.33 -7.71 -4.77
N TYR A 99 0.74 -8.31 -3.74
CA TYR A 99 1.49 -9.14 -2.80
C TYR A 99 2.08 -10.40 -3.48
N ASN A 100 1.29 -11.11 -4.28
CA ASN A 100 1.77 -12.22 -5.11
C ASN A 100 2.50 -11.71 -6.36
N HIS A 101 3.59 -11.00 -6.13
CA HIS A 101 4.21 -10.10 -7.10
C HIS A 101 5.37 -10.68 -7.90
N ASN A 102 5.66 -9.96 -8.98
CA ASN A 102 6.96 -9.97 -9.63
C ASN A 102 7.51 -8.53 -9.58
N GLU A 103 8.53 -8.30 -8.80
CA GLU A 103 9.13 -6.97 -8.58
C GLU A 103 9.63 -6.30 -9.87
N LYS A 104 9.83 -7.09 -10.93
CA LYS A 104 10.16 -6.56 -12.26
C LYS A 104 9.03 -5.74 -12.88
N LYS A 105 7.80 -5.91 -12.38
CA LYS A 105 6.65 -5.09 -12.80
C LYS A 105 6.72 -3.66 -12.29
N ILE A 106 7.49 -3.38 -11.22
CA ILE A 106 7.72 -2.01 -10.77
C ILE A 106 8.33 -1.22 -11.93
N PRO A 107 7.69 -0.14 -12.40
CA PRO A 107 8.15 0.60 -13.56
C PRO A 107 9.47 1.33 -13.28
N THR A 108 10.18 1.72 -14.33
CA THR A 108 11.41 2.50 -14.20
C THR A 108 11.15 3.97 -13.85
N LYS A 109 9.89 4.41 -13.96
CA LYS A 109 9.46 5.76 -13.59
C LYS A 109 8.10 5.68 -12.89
N ALA A 110 8.05 6.09 -11.65
CA ALA A 110 6.86 6.37 -10.88
C ALA A 110 7.23 7.37 -9.79
N ASP A 111 6.31 8.23 -9.43
CA ASP A 111 6.53 9.22 -8.38
C ASP A 111 6.38 8.60 -6.99
N ILE A 112 5.42 7.69 -6.85
CA ILE A 112 5.14 6.96 -5.61
C ILE A 112 5.00 5.47 -5.94
N ILE A 113 5.69 4.64 -5.18
CA ILE A 113 5.56 3.18 -5.26
C ILE A 113 4.92 2.69 -3.96
N ILE A 114 3.96 1.79 -4.11
CA ILE A 114 3.21 1.19 -3.02
C ILE A 114 3.46 -0.31 -3.08
N THR A 115 3.96 -0.90 -2.00
CA THR A 115 4.13 -2.34 -1.84
C THR A 115 3.57 -2.76 -0.48
N HIS A 116 3.25 -4.02 -0.27
CA HIS A 116 2.95 -4.48 1.08
C HIS A 116 4.26 -4.79 1.83
N GLU A 117 5.14 -5.61 1.23
CA GLU A 117 6.44 -5.93 1.82
C GLU A 117 7.37 -4.70 1.87
N PRO A 118 8.11 -4.51 2.97
CA PRO A 118 9.14 -3.48 3.08
C PRO A 118 10.36 -3.79 2.21
N PRO A 119 11.15 -2.79 1.83
CA PRO A 119 12.46 -3.00 1.23
C PRO A 119 13.46 -3.48 2.29
N LEU A 120 14.28 -4.45 1.99
CA LEU A 120 15.25 -5.04 2.93
C LEU A 120 16.12 -3.98 3.61
N MET A 121 16.24 -4.02 4.93
CA MET A 121 17.03 -3.13 5.80
C MET A 121 16.47 -1.69 5.92
N ILE A 122 15.21 -1.48 5.55
CA ILE A 122 14.56 -0.16 5.66
C ILE A 122 13.19 -0.33 6.29
N LEU A 123 13.05 0.02 7.58
CA LEU A 123 11.81 -0.11 8.35
C LEU A 123 11.17 -1.51 8.19
N ASP A 124 11.98 -2.56 8.30
CA ASP A 124 11.60 -3.94 7.98
C ASP A 124 11.87 -4.92 9.13
N GLU A 125 12.25 -4.42 10.30
CA GLU A 125 12.55 -5.27 11.45
C GLU A 125 11.28 -5.57 12.25
N SER A 126 11.05 -6.85 12.54
CA SER A 126 10.04 -7.30 13.47
C SER A 126 10.54 -8.58 14.18
N ALA A 127 10.30 -8.68 15.50
CA ALA A 127 10.79 -9.77 16.34
C ALA A 127 12.31 -10.04 16.20
N GLY A 128 13.11 -8.97 16.03
CA GLY A 128 14.58 -9.05 15.92
C GLY A 128 15.06 -9.63 14.59
N ARG A 129 14.24 -9.64 13.55
CA ARG A 129 14.58 -10.10 12.19
C ARG A 129 14.17 -9.09 11.14
N HIS A 130 14.94 -9.06 10.04
CA HIS A 130 14.59 -8.30 8.85
C HIS A 130 13.67 -9.12 7.95
N TRP A 131 12.49 -8.58 7.65
CA TRP A 131 11.45 -9.21 6.81
C TRP A 131 11.37 -8.59 5.42
N GLY A 132 12.23 -7.61 5.15
CA GLY A 132 12.19 -6.87 3.90
C GLY A 132 12.67 -7.68 2.69
N ASN A 133 12.19 -7.27 1.53
CA ASN A 133 12.48 -7.89 0.25
C ASN A 133 13.66 -7.17 -0.45
N LYS A 134 14.73 -7.93 -0.74
CA LYS A 134 15.92 -7.40 -1.41
C LYS A 134 15.61 -6.91 -2.84
N ALA A 135 14.80 -7.65 -3.58
CA ALA A 135 14.51 -7.31 -4.96
C ALA A 135 13.65 -6.04 -5.06
N ILE A 136 12.69 -5.86 -4.14
CA ILE A 136 11.95 -4.60 -3.99
C ILE A 136 12.92 -3.46 -3.70
N ARG A 137 13.81 -3.60 -2.71
CA ARG A 137 14.80 -2.57 -2.38
C ARG A 137 15.64 -2.16 -3.58
N ASP A 138 16.21 -3.13 -4.28
CA ASP A 138 17.10 -2.88 -5.43
C ASP A 138 16.31 -2.17 -6.56
N ARG A 139 15.03 -2.52 -6.71
CA ARG A 139 14.17 -1.88 -7.70
C ARG A 139 13.81 -0.44 -7.31
N ILE A 140 13.47 -0.18 -6.04
CA ILE A 140 13.22 1.18 -5.55
C ILE A 140 14.46 2.06 -5.71
N PHE A 141 15.65 1.55 -5.39
CA PHE A 141 16.90 2.29 -5.56
C PHE A 141 17.19 2.63 -7.03
N SER A 142 16.77 1.81 -7.97
CA SER A 142 16.90 2.09 -9.42
C SER A 142 15.84 3.05 -9.95
N THR A 143 14.61 2.97 -9.44
CA THR A 143 13.49 3.82 -9.87
C THR A 143 13.58 5.23 -9.27
N LYS A 144 14.04 5.34 -8.01
CA LYS A 144 14.19 6.59 -7.25
C LYS A 144 12.88 7.38 -7.18
N PRO A 145 11.77 6.81 -6.70
CA PRO A 145 10.52 7.51 -6.52
C PRO A 145 10.66 8.60 -5.45
N TYR A 146 9.76 9.57 -5.41
CA TYR A 146 9.68 10.54 -4.29
C TYR A 146 9.29 9.86 -2.98
N ALA A 147 8.42 8.82 -3.06
CA ALA A 147 8.03 8.05 -1.88
C ALA A 147 7.86 6.55 -2.19
N HIS A 148 8.19 5.72 -1.20
CA HIS A 148 7.84 4.31 -1.14
C HIS A 148 7.02 4.07 0.13
N LEU A 149 5.75 3.65 -0.04
CA LEU A 149 4.80 3.38 1.04
C LEU A 149 4.61 1.87 1.16
N PHE A 150 4.65 1.33 2.38
CA PHE A 150 4.57 -0.10 2.62
C PHE A 150 4.02 -0.41 4.02
N GLY A 151 3.90 -1.68 4.40
CA GLY A 151 3.44 -2.16 5.70
C GLY A 151 4.19 -3.40 6.15
N HIS A 152 3.44 -4.42 6.62
CA HIS A 152 3.91 -5.77 6.96
C HIS A 152 4.78 -5.85 8.24
N ALA A 153 5.78 -5.02 8.41
CA ALA A 153 6.65 -5.02 9.59
C ALA A 153 6.05 -4.14 10.71
N HIS A 154 5.09 -4.67 11.46
CA HIS A 154 4.28 -3.94 12.44
C HIS A 154 5.09 -3.22 13.53
N GLU A 155 6.30 -3.71 13.86
CA GLU A 155 7.16 -3.12 14.89
C GLU A 155 8.05 -1.99 14.34
N SER A 156 8.13 -1.84 13.01
CA SER A 156 8.99 -0.85 12.33
C SER A 156 8.22 0.35 11.80
N VAL A 157 7.13 0.73 12.47
CA VAL A 157 6.32 1.91 12.09
C VAL A 157 7.18 3.17 12.11
N GLY A 158 7.14 3.93 11.02
CA GLY A 158 7.89 5.18 10.94
C GLY A 158 8.10 5.68 9.53
N LYS A 159 8.96 6.70 9.42
CA LYS A 159 9.37 7.25 8.14
C LYS A 159 10.84 7.66 8.15
N ILE A 160 11.53 7.45 7.04
CA ILE A 160 12.93 7.83 6.86
C ILE A 160 13.16 8.35 5.44
N LEU A 161 13.96 9.39 5.31
CA LEU A 161 14.43 9.89 4.01
C LEU A 161 15.82 9.32 3.73
N ILE A 162 15.94 8.57 2.63
CA ILE A 162 17.23 8.04 2.16
C ILE A 162 17.46 8.57 0.75
N SER A 163 18.54 9.32 0.55
CA SER A 163 18.75 10.11 -0.67
C SER A 163 17.55 11.05 -0.88
N ASP A 164 16.82 10.92 -1.98
CA ASP A 164 15.66 11.75 -2.30
C ASP A 164 14.32 10.96 -2.21
N THR A 165 14.34 9.74 -1.69
CA THR A 165 13.14 8.89 -1.51
C THR A 165 12.72 8.87 -0.05
N LEU A 166 11.46 9.22 0.23
CA LEU A 166 10.81 9.04 1.52
C LEU A 166 10.27 7.62 1.63
N TYR A 167 10.76 6.85 2.60
CA TYR A 167 10.24 5.53 2.97
C TYR A 167 9.30 5.67 4.15
N ALA A 168 8.13 5.02 4.10
CA ALA A 168 7.15 5.02 5.18
C ALA A 168 6.53 3.63 5.35
N ASN A 169 6.60 3.14 6.60
CA ASN A 169 5.94 1.93 7.07
C ASN A 169 4.82 2.29 8.04
#